data_72994f7ff0ff32c23e9031d0e6dc2c7e
#
_entry.id   72994f7ff0ff32c23e9031d0e6dc2c7e
#
_cell.length_a   1.000
_cell.length_b   1.000
_cell.length_c   1.000
_cell.angle_alpha   90.00
_cell.angle_beta   90.00
_cell.angle_gamma   90.00
#
_symmetry.space_group_name_H-M   'P 1'
#
loop_
_entity.id
_entity.type
_entity.pdbx_description
1 polymer ?
#
loop_
_entity_poly.entity_id
_entity_poly.type
_entity_poly.pdbx_seq_one_letter_code
_entity_poly.pdbx_strand_id
1 'polypeptide(L)' 'MKRIGLISDTHGYWDERYLRHFESCDEIWHAGDIGGMELITRLQEFRPTRAVYGNADGGQLRRIFSADLSFTCEGASVLM' A
#
# COMPACT_ATOMS: atom_id res chain seq x y z
N MET A 1 -3.43 -20.06 -1.84
CA MET A 1 -3.72 -18.99 -0.85
C MET A 1 -2.92 -17.74 -1.20
N LYS A 2 -3.59 -16.59 -1.19
CA LYS A 2 -2.93 -15.31 -1.46
C LYS A 2 -2.23 -14.78 -0.20
N ARG A 3 -0.98 -14.38 -0.34
CA ARG A 3 -0.21 -13.78 0.75
C ARG A 3 -0.16 -12.28 0.58
N ILE A 4 -0.54 -11.55 1.63
CA ILE A 4 -0.65 -10.11 1.61
C ILE A 4 0.41 -9.49 2.52
N GLY A 5 1.18 -8.56 1.98
CA GLY A 5 2.10 -7.75 2.77
C GLY A 5 1.38 -6.48 3.21
N LEU A 6 1.26 -6.26 4.51
CA LEU A 6 0.60 -5.07 5.05
C LEU A 6 1.65 -4.07 5.55
N ILE A 7 1.51 -2.82 5.13
CA ILE A 7 2.44 -1.75 5.51
C ILE A 7 1.65 -0.46 5.77
N SER A 8 2.15 0.40 6.62
CA SER A 8 1.57 1.72 6.87
C SER A 8 2.62 2.67 7.44
N ASP A 9 2.29 3.96 7.49
CA ASP A 9 3.11 4.98 8.14
C ASP A 9 4.55 5.05 7.64
N THR A 10 4.73 4.91 6.33
CA THR A 10 6.06 4.96 5.72
C THR A 10 6.61 6.37 5.62
N HIS A 11 5.74 7.39 5.57
CA HIS A 11 6.11 8.81 5.52
C HIS A 11 7.19 9.14 4.49
N GLY A 12 7.11 8.47 3.34
CA GLY A 12 8.06 8.68 2.24
C GLY A 12 9.40 7.98 2.38
N TYR A 13 9.60 7.27 3.48
CA TYR A 13 10.85 6.56 3.72
C TYR A 13 10.87 5.21 3.02
N TRP A 14 11.82 5.02 2.11
CA TRP A 14 12.03 3.74 1.45
C TRP A 14 13.10 2.94 2.19
N ASP A 15 12.80 1.68 2.47
CA ASP A 15 13.72 0.76 3.13
C ASP A 15 13.83 -0.49 2.28
N GLU A 16 15.05 -0.84 1.89
CA GLU A 16 15.29 -2.03 1.07
C GLU A 16 14.78 -3.31 1.71
N ARG A 17 14.60 -3.32 3.02
CA ARG A 17 14.04 -4.47 3.74
C ARG A 17 12.59 -4.76 3.34
N TYR A 18 11.87 -3.79 2.78
CA TYR A 18 10.51 -4.01 2.27
C TYR A 18 10.51 -5.11 1.21
N LEU A 19 11.49 -5.10 0.32
CA LEU A 19 11.60 -6.12 -0.72
C LEU A 19 11.78 -7.52 -0.13
N ARG A 20 12.57 -7.60 0.92
CA ARG A 20 12.85 -8.86 1.60
C ARG A 20 11.61 -9.38 2.34
N HIS A 21 10.91 -8.49 3.05
CA HIS A 21 9.71 -8.86 3.80
C HIS A 21 8.56 -9.29 2.89
N PHE A 22 8.44 -8.66 1.72
CA PHE A 22 7.32 -8.90 0.82
C PHE A 22 7.65 -9.81 -0.36
N GLU A 23 8.83 -10.41 -0.34
CA GLU A 23 9.30 -11.28 -1.42
C GLU A 23 8.32 -12.43 -1.71
N SER A 24 7.75 -13.03 -0.67
CA SER A 24 6.81 -14.13 -0.80
C SER A 24 5.35 -13.69 -0.85
N CYS A 25 5.08 -12.39 -0.88
CA CYS A 25 3.73 -11.87 -0.94
C CYS A 25 3.25 -11.72 -2.38
N ASP A 26 1.96 -11.96 -2.59
CA ASP A 26 1.34 -11.79 -3.89
C ASP A 26 0.93 -10.35 -4.13
N GLU A 27 0.63 -9.63 -3.07
CA GLU A 27 0.08 -8.28 -3.11
C GLU A 27 0.53 -7.49 -1.88
N ILE A 28 0.61 -6.18 -2.00
CA ILE A 28 0.95 -5.28 -0.89
C ILE A 28 -0.23 -4.34 -0.66
N TRP A 29 -0.62 -4.17 0.60
CA TRP A 29 -1.67 -3.23 0.99
C TRP A 29 -1.07 -2.16 1.89
N HIS A 30 -1.19 -0.90 1.48
CA HIS A 30 -0.71 0.24 2.25
C HIS A 30 -1.88 0.94 2.94
N ALA A 31 -1.86 0.98 4.25
CA ALA A 31 -2.99 1.43 5.07
C ALA A 31 -2.96 2.94 5.38
N GLY A 32 -2.13 3.71 4.70
CA GLY A 32 -2.14 5.17 4.83
C GLY A 32 -0.83 5.75 5.35
N ASP A 33 -0.74 7.08 5.30
CA ASP A 33 0.45 7.85 5.65
C ASP A 33 1.65 7.42 4.80
N ILE A 34 1.41 7.43 3.49
CA ILE A 34 2.37 6.98 2.49
C ILE A 34 3.59 7.92 2.42
N GLY A 35 3.33 9.22 2.35
CA GLY A 35 4.36 10.25 2.37
C GLY A 35 4.86 10.72 1.01
N GLY A 36 4.53 10.01 -0.08
CA GLY A 36 4.91 10.45 -1.41
C GLY A 36 4.67 9.40 -2.48
N MET A 37 4.52 9.88 -3.72
CA MET A 37 4.25 9.02 -4.87
C MET A 37 5.42 8.10 -5.20
N GLU A 38 6.64 8.52 -4.97
CA GLU A 38 7.81 7.69 -5.28
C GLU A 38 7.79 6.36 -4.53
N LEU A 39 7.41 6.41 -3.25
CA LEU A 39 7.35 5.20 -2.44
C LEU A 39 6.32 4.22 -2.97
N ILE A 40 5.10 4.72 -3.27
CA ILE A 40 4.04 3.85 -3.75
C ILE A 40 4.35 3.31 -5.14
N THR A 41 4.99 4.09 -5.99
CA THR A 41 5.42 3.65 -7.32
C THR A 41 6.42 2.50 -7.22
N ARG A 42 7.36 2.58 -6.31
CA ARG A 42 8.33 1.52 -6.08
C ARG A 42 7.67 0.23 -5.60
N LEU A 43 6.69 0.34 -4.71
CA LEU A 43 5.94 -0.83 -4.25
C LEU A 43 5.17 -1.46 -5.40
N GLN A 44 4.54 -0.65 -6.24
CA GLN A 44 3.77 -1.12 -7.39
C GLN A 44 4.65 -1.83 -8.44
N GLU A 45 5.87 -1.38 -8.60
CA GLU A 45 6.82 -2.03 -9.50
C GLU A 45 7.22 -3.41 -9.00
N PHE A 46 7.22 -3.59 -7.68
CA PHE A 46 7.60 -4.86 -7.06
C PHE A 46 6.46 -5.87 -7.03
N ARG A 47 5.28 -5.44 -6.57
CA ARG A 47 4.07 -6.29 -6.47
C ARG A 47 2.83 -5.43 -6.69
N PRO A 48 1.71 -6.03 -7.12
CA PRO A 48 0.43 -5.29 -7.14
C PRO A 48 0.15 -4.68 -5.77
N THR A 49 -0.17 -3.40 -5.74
CA THR A 49 -0.32 -2.65 -4.49
C THR A 49 -1.67 -1.95 -4.44
N ARG A 50 -2.38 -2.14 -3.32
CA ARG A 50 -3.59 -1.38 -2.98
C ARG A 50 -3.23 -0.41 -1.88
N ALA A 51 -3.80 0.79 -1.92
CA ALA A 51 -3.46 1.81 -0.93
C ALA A 51 -4.64 2.73 -0.64
N VAL A 52 -4.64 3.27 0.57
CA VAL A 52 -5.50 4.38 0.97
C VAL A 52 -4.58 5.50 1.46
N TYR A 53 -5.06 6.76 1.40
CA TYR A 53 -4.28 7.86 1.96
C TYR A 53 -4.56 8.03 3.44
N GLY A 54 -3.58 8.56 4.17
CA GLY A 54 -3.72 8.88 5.59
C GLY A 54 -3.73 10.38 5.83
N ASN A 55 -3.80 10.77 7.09
CA ASN A 55 -3.88 12.18 7.49
C ASN A 55 -2.67 13.00 7.02
N ALA A 56 -1.51 12.39 6.97
CA ALA A 56 -0.28 13.08 6.57
C ALA A 56 -0.12 13.20 5.05
N ASP A 57 -0.96 12.54 4.26
CA ASP A 57 -0.79 12.52 2.81
C ASP A 57 -1.38 13.76 2.15
N GLY A 58 -0.62 14.29 1.20
CA GLY A 58 -0.97 15.53 0.50
C GLY A 58 -1.84 15.33 -0.73
N GLY A 59 -2.01 16.43 -1.49
CA GLY A 59 -2.99 16.53 -2.57
C GLY A 59 -2.84 15.49 -3.68
N GLN A 60 -1.62 15.15 -4.09
CA GLN A 60 -1.42 14.19 -5.17
C GLN A 60 -1.91 12.80 -4.80
N LEU A 61 -1.56 12.32 -3.60
CA LEU A 61 -2.00 11.02 -3.12
C LEU A 61 -3.51 10.98 -2.91
N ARG A 62 -4.10 12.09 -2.42
CA ARG A 62 -5.53 12.20 -2.20
C ARG A 62 -6.35 12.21 -3.48
N ARG A 63 -5.73 12.61 -4.60
CA ARG A 63 -6.39 12.57 -5.90
C ARG A 63 -6.42 11.19 -6.52
N ILE A 64 -5.39 10.38 -6.23
CA ILE A 64 -5.23 9.05 -6.83
C ILE A 64 -5.86 7.97 -5.97
N PHE A 65 -5.72 8.07 -4.66
CA PHE A 65 -6.21 7.07 -3.71
C PHE A 65 -7.40 7.59 -2.92
N SER A 66 -8.19 6.67 -2.37
CA SER A 66 -9.32 6.99 -1.51
C SER A 66 -8.90 6.98 -0.05
N ALA A 67 -9.72 7.60 0.81
CA ALA A 67 -9.53 7.51 2.25
C ALA A 67 -9.80 6.09 2.76
N ASP A 68 -10.78 5.44 2.12
CA ASP A 68 -11.15 4.06 2.42
C ASP A 68 -11.16 3.26 1.14
N LEU A 69 -10.91 1.97 1.24
CA LEU A 69 -10.98 1.07 0.12
C LEU A 69 -11.69 -0.21 0.55
N SER A 70 -12.74 -0.56 -0.19
CA SER A 70 -13.50 -1.78 0.07
C SER A 70 -13.41 -2.68 -1.16
N PHE A 71 -13.04 -3.93 -0.95
CA PHE A 71 -12.87 -4.88 -2.05
C PHE A 71 -12.97 -6.31 -1.54
N THR A 72 -13.01 -7.26 -2.48
CA THR A 72 -13.07 -8.68 -2.17
C THR A 72 -11.72 -9.33 -2.45
N CYS A 73 -11.25 -10.14 -1.52
CA CYS A 73 -10.03 -10.91 -1.69
C CYS A 73 -10.29 -12.34 -1.26
N GLU A 74 -10.11 -13.28 -2.18
CA GLU A 74 -10.38 -14.70 -1.97
C GLU A 74 -11.74 -14.99 -1.34
N GLY A 75 -12.77 -14.27 -1.79
CA GLY A 75 -14.14 -14.43 -1.31
C GLY A 75 -14.47 -13.68 -0.03
N ALA A 76 -13.51 -13.04 0.60
CA ALA A 76 -13.72 -12.24 1.79
C ALA A 76 -13.83 -10.76 1.45
N SER A 77 -14.72 -10.06 2.15
CA SER A 77 -14.83 -8.59 2.02
C SER A 77 -13.75 -7.93 2.87
N VAL A 78 -13.05 -6.96 2.29
CA VAL A 78 -11.96 -6.23 2.96
C VAL A 78 -12.28 -4.75 2.97
N LEU A 79 -12.07 -4.12 4.11
CA LEU A 79 -12.13 -2.67 4.27
C LEU A 79 -10.79 -2.16 4.78
N MET A 80 -10.20 -1.23 4.04
CA MET A 80 -8.95 -0.60 4.45
C MET A 80 -9.19 0.79 4.98
#